data_6ac292bf51636ef951052a10943a731b
#
_entry.id   6ac292bf51636ef951052a10943a731b
#
_cell.length_a   1.000
_cell.length_b   1.000
_cell.length_c   1.000
_cell.angle_alpha   90.00
_cell.angle_beta   90.00
_cell.angle_gamma   90.00
#
_symmetry.space_group_name_H-M   'P 1'
#
loop_
_entity.id
_entity.type
_entity.pdbx_description
1 polymer ?
#
loop_
_entity_poly.entity_id
_entity_poly.type
_entity_poly.pdbx_seq_one_letter_code
_entity_poly.pdbx_strand_id
1 'polypeptide(L)'
;MPPVLLAAAAAAAIVAVLAPFAAGAADGMSCPGGVISVGDSRLDLLGKCGQPTLVEARPAQVAEWVGDRVQGASRTVTITLETWTYDLGSSRLVQYVKLEAGKVVNVRSGGYGRVPGTRNHGIALPRAACEPNSIRTGDSTDEVLSLCGVPVFRDVREEQLTVAEGDGTWVAGVSTAVVTETWTYDFGPRALVRFVQVRDGRVTGVRTGGYGYSK
;
A
#
# COMPACT_ATOMS: atom_id res chain seq x y z
N MET A 1 -51.24 50.55 -39.79
CA MET A 1 -51.41 49.16 -39.28
C MET A 1 -50.15 48.43 -39.52
N PRO A 2 -49.27 48.19 -38.52
CA PRO A 2 -48.10 47.33 -38.63
C PRO A 2 -48.45 45.87 -38.29
N PRO A 3 -47.83 44.90 -38.89
CA PRO A 3 -48.08 43.49 -38.62
C PRO A 3 -47.37 43.01 -37.32
N VAL A 4 -48.07 42.21 -36.59
CA VAL A 4 -47.63 41.55 -35.36
C VAL A 4 -46.80 40.34 -35.74
N LEU A 5 -45.50 40.34 -35.40
CA LEU A 5 -44.59 39.17 -35.51
C LEU A 5 -44.77 38.29 -34.25
N LEU A 6 -45.31 37.10 -34.44
CA LEU A 6 -45.32 36.05 -33.45
C LEU A 6 -43.93 35.44 -33.36
N ALA A 7 -43.25 35.59 -32.21
CA ALA A 7 -42.03 34.88 -31.90
C ALA A 7 -42.38 33.50 -31.32
N ALA A 8 -42.02 32.45 -32.04
CA ALA A 8 -42.12 31.08 -31.55
C ALA A 8 -40.91 30.76 -30.66
N ALA A 9 -41.14 30.55 -29.37
CA ALA A 9 -40.13 30.09 -28.41
C ALA A 9 -39.92 28.57 -28.59
N ALA A 10 -38.79 28.20 -29.11
CA ALA A 10 -38.34 26.78 -29.14
C ALA A 10 -37.80 26.40 -27.77
N ALA A 11 -38.53 25.58 -27.05
CA ALA A 11 -38.05 24.95 -25.81
C ALA A 11 -37.04 23.82 -26.13
N ALA A 12 -35.76 24.06 -25.89
CA ALA A 12 -34.74 23.02 -25.98
C ALA A 12 -34.82 22.11 -24.75
N ALA A 13 -35.30 20.89 -24.93
CA ALA A 13 -35.27 19.86 -23.90
C ALA A 13 -33.83 19.35 -23.73
N ILE A 14 -33.19 19.67 -22.60
CA ILE A 14 -31.91 19.10 -22.22
C ILE A 14 -32.18 17.68 -21.72
N VAL A 15 -31.88 16.69 -22.56
CA VAL A 15 -31.84 15.27 -22.16
C VAL A 15 -30.53 15.05 -21.43
N ALA A 16 -30.56 15.04 -20.10
CA ALA A 16 -29.45 14.63 -19.27
C ALA A 16 -29.24 13.11 -19.45
N VAL A 17 -28.25 12.75 -20.25
CA VAL A 17 -27.77 11.37 -20.36
C VAL A 17 -27.04 11.02 -19.06
N LEU A 18 -27.74 10.39 -18.15
CA LEU A 18 -27.14 9.70 -16.99
C LEU A 18 -26.33 8.51 -17.53
N ALA A 19 -25.05 8.73 -17.80
CA ALA A 19 -24.12 7.63 -18.03
C ALA A 19 -24.10 6.77 -16.75
N PRO A 20 -24.34 5.44 -16.83
CA PRO A 20 -24.15 4.58 -15.67
C PRO A 20 -22.65 4.65 -15.33
N PHE A 21 -22.33 5.10 -14.12
CA PHE A 21 -21.02 4.85 -13.54
C PHE A 21 -20.85 3.32 -13.54
N ALA A 22 -20.04 2.80 -14.44
CA ALA A 22 -19.55 1.44 -14.33
C ALA A 22 -18.82 1.38 -13.00
N ALA A 23 -19.47 0.80 -11.98
CA ALA A 23 -18.79 0.38 -10.77
C ALA A 23 -17.69 -0.59 -11.25
N GLY A 24 -16.45 -0.10 -11.31
CA GLY A 24 -15.30 -0.93 -11.57
C GLY A 24 -15.40 -2.10 -10.61
N ALA A 25 -15.39 -3.33 -11.14
CA ALA A 25 -15.34 -4.52 -10.32
C ALA A 25 -14.20 -4.29 -9.33
N ALA A 26 -14.50 -4.33 -8.03
CA ALA A 26 -13.48 -4.18 -7.02
C ALA A 26 -12.46 -5.29 -7.27
N ASP A 27 -11.26 -4.91 -7.73
CA ASP A 27 -10.17 -5.83 -8.01
C ASP A 27 -9.77 -6.50 -6.70
N GLY A 28 -10.34 -7.66 -6.45
CA GLY A 28 -10.14 -8.43 -5.24
C GLY A 28 -9.87 -9.89 -5.54
N MET A 29 -9.20 -10.57 -4.63
CA MET A 29 -8.90 -11.99 -4.69
C MET A 29 -9.56 -12.72 -3.52
N SER A 30 -10.28 -13.80 -3.82
CA SER A 30 -10.84 -14.68 -2.78
C SER A 30 -9.83 -15.76 -2.40
N CYS A 31 -9.50 -15.80 -1.10
CA CYS A 31 -8.60 -16.76 -0.48
C CYS A 31 -9.34 -17.63 0.54
N PRO A 32 -8.75 -18.74 1.02
CA PRO A 32 -9.38 -19.58 2.05
C PRO A 32 -9.69 -18.84 3.35
N GLY A 33 -8.88 -17.86 3.72
CA GLY A 33 -9.04 -17.06 4.94
C GLY A 33 -9.78 -15.73 4.74
N GLY A 34 -10.32 -15.44 3.56
CA GLY A 34 -11.06 -14.21 3.29
C GLY A 34 -10.73 -13.54 1.96
N VAL A 35 -11.26 -12.36 1.76
CA VAL A 35 -11.04 -11.58 0.54
C VAL A 35 -9.88 -10.61 0.75
N ILE A 36 -9.06 -10.47 -0.29
CA ILE A 36 -8.02 -9.43 -0.41
C ILE A 36 -8.52 -8.36 -1.38
N SER A 37 -8.33 -7.12 -0.98
CA SER A 37 -8.71 -5.93 -1.75
C SER A 37 -7.54 -4.93 -1.82
N VAL A 38 -7.63 -4.00 -2.75
CA VAL A 38 -6.72 -2.86 -2.80
C VAL A 38 -6.74 -2.11 -1.46
N GLY A 39 -5.57 -1.79 -0.93
CA GLY A 39 -5.38 -1.17 0.39
C GLY A 39 -5.05 -2.15 1.53
N ASP A 40 -5.31 -3.45 1.37
CA ASP A 40 -4.92 -4.46 2.35
C ASP A 40 -3.39 -4.51 2.52
N SER A 41 -2.93 -4.94 3.68
CA SER A 41 -1.51 -5.04 3.96
C SER A 41 -0.92 -6.37 3.45
N ARG A 42 0.40 -6.42 3.34
CA ARG A 42 1.16 -7.66 3.10
C ARG A 42 0.83 -8.74 4.13
N LEU A 43 0.63 -8.35 5.39
CA LEU A 43 0.27 -9.28 6.45
C LEU A 43 -1.13 -9.87 6.23
N ASP A 44 -2.11 -9.05 5.81
CA ASP A 44 -3.46 -9.52 5.48
C ASP A 44 -3.40 -10.54 4.32
N LEU A 45 -2.58 -10.24 3.31
CA LEU A 45 -2.37 -11.13 2.16
C LEU A 45 -1.82 -12.49 2.60
N LEU A 46 -0.80 -12.51 3.46
CA LEU A 46 -0.26 -13.75 4.02
C LEU A 46 -1.24 -14.46 4.94
N GLY A 47 -1.90 -13.72 5.83
CA GLY A 47 -2.82 -14.30 6.79
C GLY A 47 -4.06 -14.93 6.14
N LYS A 48 -4.61 -14.29 5.12
CA LYS A 48 -5.80 -14.77 4.41
C LYS A 48 -5.48 -15.78 3.31
N CYS A 49 -4.40 -15.57 2.56
CA CYS A 49 -4.06 -16.35 1.37
C CYS A 49 -2.89 -17.33 1.57
N GLY A 50 -2.15 -17.18 2.65
CA GLY A 50 -0.93 -17.95 2.90
C GLY A 50 0.26 -17.48 2.04
N GLN A 51 1.26 -18.37 1.90
CA GLN A 51 2.46 -18.10 1.13
C GLN A 51 2.17 -17.97 -0.36
N PRO A 52 2.72 -16.97 -1.05
CA PRO A 52 2.70 -16.91 -2.50
C PRO A 52 3.57 -18.00 -3.12
N THR A 53 3.27 -18.40 -4.34
CA THR A 53 4.09 -19.32 -5.13
C THR A 53 5.41 -18.68 -5.57
N LEU A 54 5.37 -17.37 -5.84
CA LEU A 54 6.53 -16.58 -6.26
C LEU A 54 6.39 -15.15 -5.73
N VAL A 55 7.51 -14.58 -5.31
CA VAL A 55 7.64 -13.16 -4.95
C VAL A 55 8.73 -12.54 -5.80
N GLU A 56 8.38 -11.51 -6.55
CA GLU A 56 9.31 -10.66 -7.27
C GLU A 56 9.30 -9.28 -6.62
N ALA A 57 10.45 -8.82 -6.16
CA ALA A 57 10.60 -7.52 -5.52
C ALA A 57 11.65 -6.68 -6.25
N ARG A 58 11.35 -5.40 -6.44
CA ARG A 58 12.27 -4.45 -7.08
C ARG A 58 12.12 -3.06 -6.45
N PRO A 59 13.22 -2.31 -6.28
CA PRO A 59 13.12 -0.91 -5.92
C PRO A 59 12.55 -0.10 -7.09
N ALA A 60 11.79 0.93 -6.77
CA ALA A 60 11.30 1.91 -7.73
C ALA A 60 11.40 3.31 -7.14
N GLN A 61 11.78 4.27 -7.96
CA GLN A 61 11.82 5.68 -7.57
C GLN A 61 10.57 6.37 -8.09
N VAL A 62 9.86 7.03 -7.18
CA VAL A 62 8.68 7.86 -7.49
C VAL A 62 9.06 9.30 -7.21
N ALA A 63 8.93 10.16 -8.20
CA ALA A 63 9.14 11.58 -8.04
C ALA A 63 7.80 12.27 -7.79
N GLU A 64 7.74 13.06 -6.72
CA GLU A 64 6.59 13.88 -6.38
C GLU A 64 6.99 15.35 -6.41
N TRP A 65 6.16 16.19 -6.99
CA TRP A 65 6.33 17.64 -6.95
C TRP A 65 5.44 18.23 -5.87
N VAL A 66 6.04 19.01 -4.96
CA VAL A 66 5.32 19.68 -3.87
C VAL A 66 5.54 21.18 -4.00
N GLY A 67 4.49 21.92 -4.33
CA GLY A 67 4.54 23.37 -4.52
C GLY A 67 3.74 23.84 -5.72
N ASP A 68 3.84 25.15 -6.01
CA ASP A 68 3.27 25.74 -7.21
C ASP A 68 4.26 25.68 -8.40
N ARG A 69 3.89 26.28 -9.54
CA ARG A 69 4.72 26.24 -10.75
C ARG A 69 5.98 27.11 -10.67
N VAL A 70 6.07 27.98 -9.66
CA VAL A 70 7.15 28.97 -9.52
C VAL A 70 8.05 28.64 -8.33
N GLN A 71 7.45 28.11 -7.24
CA GLN A 71 8.18 27.69 -6.05
C GLN A 71 7.73 26.29 -5.67
N GLY A 72 8.62 25.33 -5.80
CA GLY A 72 8.31 23.95 -5.48
C GLY A 72 9.56 23.15 -5.14
N ALA A 73 9.35 22.03 -4.49
CA ALA A 73 10.38 21.05 -4.20
C ALA A 73 10.07 19.77 -4.97
N SER A 74 11.08 19.17 -5.58
CA SER A 74 11.00 17.81 -6.09
C SER A 74 11.39 16.83 -4.98
N ARG A 75 10.52 15.87 -4.72
CA ARG A 75 10.77 14.80 -3.76
C ARG A 75 10.85 13.48 -4.51
N THR A 76 11.98 12.81 -4.41
CA THR A 76 12.13 11.44 -4.91
C THR A 76 12.05 10.46 -3.76
N VAL A 77 11.16 9.49 -3.90
CA VAL A 77 10.93 8.44 -2.90
C VAL A 77 11.30 7.11 -3.52
N THR A 78 12.19 6.36 -2.87
CA THR A 78 12.44 4.97 -3.24
C THR A 78 11.50 4.08 -2.44
N ILE A 79 10.68 3.32 -3.15
CA ILE A 79 9.75 2.35 -2.59
C ILE A 79 10.06 0.95 -3.11
N THR A 80 9.64 -0.08 -2.38
CA THR A 80 9.69 -1.45 -2.89
C THR A 80 8.38 -1.78 -3.57
N LEU A 81 8.46 -2.13 -4.85
CA LEU A 81 7.38 -2.73 -5.61
C LEU A 81 7.53 -4.25 -5.54
N GLU A 82 6.47 -4.93 -5.13
CA GLU A 82 6.43 -6.38 -5.13
C GLU A 82 5.32 -6.90 -6.03
N THR A 83 5.55 -8.02 -6.68
CA THR A 83 4.52 -8.79 -7.37
C THR A 83 4.49 -10.17 -6.76
N TRP A 84 3.38 -10.51 -6.12
CA TRP A 84 3.16 -11.81 -5.51
C TRP A 84 2.26 -12.64 -6.42
N THR A 85 2.71 -13.83 -6.78
CA THR A 85 1.96 -14.77 -7.60
C THR A 85 1.38 -15.86 -6.73
N TYR A 86 0.07 -16.10 -6.86
CA TYR A 86 -0.64 -17.19 -6.23
C TYR A 86 -1.16 -18.16 -7.28
N ASP A 87 -0.57 -19.34 -7.36
CA ASP A 87 -1.10 -20.47 -8.11
C ASP A 87 -1.90 -21.36 -7.15
N LEU A 88 -3.21 -21.28 -7.24
CA LEU A 88 -4.14 -22.00 -6.37
C LEU A 88 -4.60 -23.33 -6.97
N GLY A 89 -3.90 -23.83 -7.99
CA GLY A 89 -4.15 -25.10 -8.65
C GLY A 89 -4.93 -24.98 -9.96
N SER A 90 -5.04 -26.11 -10.67
CA SER A 90 -5.56 -26.16 -12.05
C SER A 90 -7.04 -25.79 -12.22
N SER A 91 -7.81 -25.77 -11.15
CA SER A 91 -9.22 -25.38 -11.16
C SER A 91 -9.45 -23.90 -10.84
N ARG A 92 -8.40 -23.15 -10.56
CA ARG A 92 -8.45 -21.72 -10.19
C ARG A 92 -7.53 -20.91 -11.07
N LEU A 93 -7.87 -19.63 -11.24
CA LEU A 93 -7.02 -18.68 -11.95
C LEU A 93 -5.82 -18.30 -11.08
N VAL A 94 -4.63 -18.21 -11.69
CA VAL A 94 -3.46 -17.62 -11.06
C VAL A 94 -3.76 -16.15 -10.75
N GLN A 95 -3.39 -15.72 -9.56
CA GLN A 95 -3.59 -14.34 -9.12
C GLN A 95 -2.23 -13.64 -9.01
N TYR A 96 -2.17 -12.43 -9.53
CA TYR A 96 -1.01 -11.54 -9.42
C TYR A 96 -1.40 -10.36 -8.55
N VAL A 97 -0.77 -10.24 -7.41
CA VAL A 97 -1.00 -9.15 -6.45
C VAL A 97 0.20 -8.22 -6.46
N LYS A 98 -0.01 -6.98 -6.85
CA LYS A 98 1.03 -5.94 -6.76
C LYS A 98 0.93 -5.23 -5.43
N LEU A 99 2.09 -5.06 -4.79
CA LEU A 99 2.23 -4.30 -3.56
C LEU A 99 3.21 -3.14 -3.77
N GLU A 100 2.89 -2.01 -3.15
CA GLU A 100 3.75 -0.83 -3.03
C GLU A 100 3.94 -0.54 -1.55
N ALA A 101 5.18 -0.50 -1.09
CA ALA A 101 5.52 -0.27 0.32
C ALA A 101 4.68 -1.16 1.28
N GLY A 102 4.50 -2.45 0.93
CA GLY A 102 3.76 -3.43 1.72
C GLY A 102 2.23 -3.32 1.68
N LYS A 103 1.67 -2.49 0.78
CA LYS A 103 0.22 -2.34 0.57
C LYS A 103 -0.19 -2.86 -0.80
N VAL A 104 -1.31 -3.57 -0.86
CA VAL A 104 -1.91 -4.03 -2.11
C VAL A 104 -2.42 -2.83 -2.91
N VAL A 105 -1.92 -2.67 -4.14
CA VAL A 105 -2.33 -1.59 -5.06
C VAL A 105 -3.06 -2.12 -6.29
N ASN A 106 -2.89 -3.40 -6.61
CA ASN A 106 -3.59 -4.01 -7.73
C ASN A 106 -3.68 -5.53 -7.53
N VAL A 107 -4.80 -6.11 -7.98
CA VAL A 107 -5.01 -7.55 -8.05
C VAL A 107 -5.46 -7.90 -9.47
N ARG A 108 -4.80 -8.85 -10.11
CA ARG A 108 -5.12 -9.28 -11.47
C ARG A 108 -5.15 -10.78 -11.58
N SER A 109 -6.15 -11.31 -12.26
CA SER A 109 -6.24 -12.73 -12.60
C SER A 109 -5.49 -13.04 -13.89
N GLY A 110 -4.80 -14.18 -13.93
CA GLY A 110 -4.16 -14.75 -15.10
C GLY A 110 -4.94 -15.91 -15.69
N GLY A 111 -4.23 -16.82 -16.36
CA GLY A 111 -4.79 -18.09 -16.80
C GLY A 111 -5.00 -19.07 -15.65
N TYR A 112 -5.53 -20.26 -15.97
CA TYR A 112 -5.65 -21.32 -14.97
C TYR A 112 -4.29 -21.79 -14.47
N GLY A 113 -4.21 -22.06 -13.17
CA GLY A 113 -3.00 -22.59 -12.54
C GLY A 113 -2.67 -24.01 -13.03
N ARG A 114 -1.43 -24.43 -12.85
CA ARG A 114 -0.93 -25.73 -13.30
C ARG A 114 -0.40 -26.60 -12.18
N VAL A 115 -0.03 -25.99 -11.06
CA VAL A 115 0.53 -26.70 -9.90
C VAL A 115 -0.61 -27.07 -8.95
N PRO A 116 -0.76 -28.34 -8.55
CA PRO A 116 -1.67 -28.69 -7.47
C PRO A 116 -1.31 -27.83 -6.27
N GLY A 117 -2.30 -27.15 -5.69
CA GLY A 117 -2.08 -26.17 -4.62
C GLY A 117 -1.12 -26.70 -3.58
N THR A 118 0.03 -26.07 -3.49
CA THR A 118 0.93 -26.24 -2.35
C THR A 118 0.13 -25.86 -1.13
N ARG A 119 -0.03 -26.78 -0.19
CA ARG A 119 -0.65 -26.45 1.11
C ARG A 119 0.15 -25.28 1.67
N ASN A 120 -0.52 -24.15 1.76
CA ASN A 120 0.06 -22.97 2.36
C ASN A 120 0.44 -23.31 3.80
N HIS A 121 1.68 -23.69 4.01
CA HIS A 121 2.24 -23.70 5.34
C HIS A 121 2.36 -22.23 5.70
N GLY A 122 1.44 -21.75 6.54
CA GLY A 122 1.52 -20.38 7.05
C GLY A 122 2.94 -20.14 7.55
N ILE A 123 3.49 -18.96 7.23
CA ILE A 123 4.76 -18.55 7.85
C ILE A 123 4.53 -18.63 9.35
N ALA A 124 5.37 -19.37 10.05
CA ALA A 124 5.44 -19.25 11.49
C ALA A 124 5.96 -17.85 11.79
N LEU A 125 5.04 -16.90 11.93
CA LEU A 125 5.39 -15.53 12.27
C LEU A 125 6.08 -15.56 13.64
N PRO A 126 7.27 -14.96 13.82
CA PRO A 126 7.94 -14.93 15.09
C PRO A 126 7.00 -14.27 16.12
N ARG A 127 6.81 -14.92 17.24
CA ARG A 127 6.04 -14.33 18.33
C ARG A 127 6.81 -13.15 18.87
N ALA A 128 6.20 -11.98 18.82
CA ALA A 128 6.72 -10.84 19.55
C ALA A 128 6.74 -11.18 21.06
N ALA A 129 7.87 -10.96 21.71
CA ALA A 129 8.01 -11.21 23.14
C ALA A 129 7.33 -10.14 23.98
N CYS A 130 6.83 -9.08 23.38
CA CYS A 130 6.20 -7.96 24.05
C CYS A 130 4.68 -7.92 23.85
N GLU A 131 4.00 -7.12 24.66
CA GLU A 131 2.59 -6.80 24.48
C GLU A 131 2.38 -5.69 23.43
N PRO A 132 1.18 -5.60 22.80
CA PRO A 132 0.92 -4.61 21.77
C PRO A 132 1.13 -3.15 22.18
N ASN A 133 1.01 -2.85 23.47
CA ASN A 133 1.15 -1.48 24.00
C ASN A 133 2.55 -1.20 24.59
N SER A 134 3.48 -2.13 24.47
CA SER A 134 4.84 -1.96 25.00
C SER A 134 5.69 -1.02 24.14
N ILE A 135 5.37 -0.89 22.85
CA ILE A 135 6.11 -0.03 21.92
C ILE A 135 5.53 1.38 21.94
N ARG A 136 6.38 2.37 22.16
CA ARG A 136 6.00 3.78 22.29
C ARG A 136 6.82 4.67 21.36
N THR A 137 6.25 5.81 20.99
CA THR A 137 6.98 6.86 20.30
C THR A 137 8.13 7.35 21.19
N GLY A 138 9.32 7.46 20.60
CA GLY A 138 10.55 7.83 21.29
C GLY A 138 11.47 6.65 21.65
N ASP A 139 10.94 5.42 21.71
CA ASP A 139 11.75 4.23 21.94
C ASP A 139 12.84 4.09 20.88
N SER A 140 14.00 3.60 21.28
CA SER A 140 15.05 3.26 20.31
C SER A 140 14.74 1.93 19.62
N THR A 141 15.29 1.72 18.43
CA THR A 141 15.18 0.46 17.70
C THR A 141 15.72 -0.72 18.52
N ASP A 142 16.81 -0.51 19.27
CA ASP A 142 17.42 -1.55 20.09
C ASP A 142 16.51 -1.94 21.27
N GLU A 143 15.84 -0.98 21.89
CA GLU A 143 14.84 -1.25 22.94
C GLU A 143 13.67 -2.05 22.38
N VAL A 144 13.13 -1.65 21.22
CA VAL A 144 12.03 -2.37 20.57
C VAL A 144 12.45 -3.80 20.19
N LEU A 145 13.64 -3.98 19.59
CA LEU A 145 14.14 -5.31 19.22
C LEU A 145 14.43 -6.18 20.44
N SER A 146 14.98 -5.62 21.52
CA SER A 146 15.26 -6.38 22.74
C SER A 146 13.98 -6.80 23.46
N LEU A 147 12.94 -5.95 23.44
CA LEU A 147 11.68 -6.19 24.12
C LEU A 147 10.73 -7.08 23.29
N CYS A 148 10.63 -6.80 22.00
CA CYS A 148 9.61 -7.37 21.12
C CYS A 148 10.16 -8.36 20.09
N GLY A 149 11.48 -8.47 20.01
CA GLY A 149 12.14 -9.30 19.00
C GLY A 149 12.03 -8.71 17.59
N VAL A 150 12.34 -9.55 16.60
CA VAL A 150 12.35 -9.16 15.20
C VAL A 150 10.92 -8.94 14.69
N PRO A 151 10.62 -7.84 13.99
CA PRO A 151 9.31 -7.63 13.37
C PRO A 151 9.05 -8.69 12.28
N VAL A 152 7.78 -8.96 12.02
CA VAL A 152 7.34 -9.86 10.94
C VAL A 152 7.77 -9.33 9.58
N PHE A 153 7.64 -8.01 9.40
CA PHE A 153 8.09 -7.29 8.22
C PHE A 153 8.81 -6.00 8.59
N ARG A 154 9.77 -5.66 7.77
CA ARG A 154 10.51 -4.40 7.83
C ARG A 154 10.52 -3.79 6.43
N ASP A 155 9.68 -2.80 6.22
CA ASP A 155 9.60 -2.05 4.97
C ASP A 155 10.46 -0.79 5.10
N VAL A 156 11.38 -0.59 4.18
CA VAL A 156 12.28 0.57 4.15
C VAL A 156 11.79 1.51 3.04
N ARG A 157 11.65 2.78 3.40
CA ARG A 157 11.33 3.85 2.48
C ARG A 157 12.42 4.91 2.58
N GLU A 158 13.11 5.14 1.50
CA GLU A 158 14.08 6.22 1.38
C GLU A 158 13.45 7.38 0.59
N GLU A 159 13.45 8.56 1.19
CA GLU A 159 12.96 9.78 0.57
C GLU A 159 14.12 10.72 0.34
N GLN A 160 14.31 11.15 -0.90
CA GLN A 160 15.28 12.17 -1.24
C GLN A 160 14.52 13.47 -1.54
N LEU A 161 14.65 14.45 -0.65
CA LEU A 161 14.06 15.77 -0.82
C LEU A 161 15.09 16.69 -1.45
N THR A 162 14.79 17.16 -2.65
CA THR A 162 15.58 18.20 -3.30
C THR A 162 14.79 19.50 -3.25
N VAL A 163 15.25 20.45 -2.46
CA VAL A 163 14.68 21.79 -2.42
C VAL A 163 15.38 22.62 -3.49
N ALA A 164 14.61 23.08 -4.46
CA ALA A 164 15.07 23.99 -5.50
C ALA A 164 14.76 25.42 -5.04
N GLU A 165 15.78 26.21 -4.79
CA GLU A 165 15.65 27.63 -4.48
C GLU A 165 16.38 28.42 -5.56
N GLY A 166 15.67 29.26 -6.31
CA GLY A 166 16.27 30.04 -7.38
C GLY A 166 15.30 31.02 -8.05
N ASP A 167 15.84 32.03 -8.66
CA ASP A 167 15.16 33.11 -9.40
C ASP A 167 14.79 32.71 -10.86
N GLY A 168 14.82 31.42 -11.16
CA GLY A 168 14.54 30.89 -12.51
C GLY A 168 15.76 30.73 -13.41
N THR A 169 16.95 31.23 -13.00
CA THR A 169 18.20 31.14 -13.78
C THR A 169 19.19 30.13 -13.19
N TRP A 170 19.15 29.88 -11.89
CA TRP A 170 19.98 28.91 -11.18
C TRP A 170 19.16 28.19 -10.11
N VAL A 171 19.23 26.86 -10.14
CA VAL A 171 18.61 26.00 -9.13
C VAL A 171 19.73 25.42 -8.27
N ALA A 172 19.90 25.92 -7.07
CA ALA A 172 20.73 25.27 -6.07
C ALA A 172 19.87 24.23 -5.34
N GLY A 173 20.13 22.96 -5.57
CA GLY A 173 19.41 21.88 -4.90
C GLY A 173 20.19 21.38 -3.70
N VAL A 174 19.63 21.48 -2.50
CA VAL A 174 20.10 20.69 -1.34
C VAL A 174 19.30 19.41 -1.31
N SER A 175 20.00 18.28 -1.50
CA SER A 175 19.37 16.96 -1.42
C SER A 175 19.62 16.38 -0.04
N THR A 176 18.54 16.05 0.67
CA THR A 176 18.60 15.36 1.95
C THR A 176 17.89 14.01 1.81
N ALA A 177 18.61 12.93 2.08
CA ALA A 177 18.02 11.60 2.13
C ALA A 177 17.45 11.37 3.54
N VAL A 178 16.18 10.95 3.59
CA VAL A 178 15.51 10.56 4.83
C VAL A 178 15.07 9.10 4.70
N VAL A 179 15.61 8.25 5.56
CA VAL A 179 15.23 6.84 5.62
C VAL A 179 14.18 6.66 6.70
N THR A 180 13.02 6.15 6.30
CA THR A 180 11.94 5.78 7.21
C THR A 180 11.66 4.30 7.06
N GLU A 181 11.57 3.58 8.18
CA GLU A 181 11.22 2.18 8.20
C GLU A 181 9.82 2.01 8.79
N THR A 182 9.08 1.02 8.29
CA THR A 182 7.84 0.57 8.90
C THR A 182 8.01 -0.88 9.33
N TRP A 183 8.00 -1.11 10.64
CA TRP A 183 8.10 -2.45 11.22
C TRP A 183 6.70 -2.97 11.55
N THR A 184 6.38 -4.17 11.12
CA THR A 184 5.09 -4.81 11.38
C THR A 184 5.24 -5.87 12.44
N TYR A 185 4.49 -5.74 13.54
CA TYR A 185 4.37 -6.72 14.62
C TYR A 185 2.98 -7.34 14.63
N ASP A 186 2.91 -8.67 14.58
CA ASP A 186 1.69 -9.44 14.73
C ASP A 186 1.69 -10.16 16.08
N PHE A 187 0.76 -9.80 16.95
CA PHE A 187 0.59 -10.35 18.29
C PHE A 187 -0.43 -11.50 18.35
N GLY A 188 -0.89 -11.95 17.17
CA GLY A 188 -1.86 -13.04 17.04
C GLY A 188 -3.32 -12.59 17.00
N PRO A 189 -4.26 -13.55 16.90
CA PRO A 189 -5.65 -13.28 16.52
C PRO A 189 -6.47 -12.55 17.59
N ARG A 190 -5.96 -12.44 18.82
CA ARG A 190 -6.62 -11.74 19.92
C ARG A 190 -6.07 -10.34 20.17
N ALA A 191 -5.10 -9.91 19.38
CA ALA A 191 -4.47 -8.62 19.52
C ALA A 191 -4.40 -7.91 18.16
N LEU A 192 -4.29 -6.59 18.20
CA LEU A 192 -4.19 -5.78 17.00
C LEU A 192 -2.74 -5.70 16.53
N VAL A 193 -2.53 -5.82 15.22
CA VAL A 193 -1.24 -5.60 14.56
C VAL A 193 -0.75 -4.18 14.85
N ARG A 194 0.55 -4.03 15.05
CA ARG A 194 1.21 -2.72 15.20
C ARG A 194 2.12 -2.44 14.02
N PHE A 195 1.94 -1.26 13.43
CA PHE A 195 2.84 -0.70 12.44
C PHE A 195 3.66 0.38 13.13
N VAL A 196 4.94 0.10 13.33
CA VAL A 196 5.88 0.97 14.04
C VAL A 196 6.70 1.72 13.01
N GLN A 197 6.57 3.04 12.97
CA GLN A 197 7.38 3.90 12.12
C GLN A 197 8.68 4.23 12.84
N VAL A 198 9.79 4.01 12.15
CA VAL A 198 11.14 4.26 12.66
C VAL A 198 11.85 5.23 11.73
N ARG A 199 12.53 6.22 12.30
CA ARG A 199 13.42 7.13 11.61
C ARG A 199 14.65 7.39 12.49
N ASP A 200 15.81 7.36 11.88
CA ASP A 200 17.08 7.62 12.58
C ASP A 200 17.25 6.78 13.87
N GLY A 201 16.86 5.50 13.81
CA GLY A 201 16.98 4.57 14.93
C GLY A 201 15.99 4.80 16.08
N ARG A 202 14.94 5.62 15.88
CA ARG A 202 13.91 5.90 16.88
C ARG A 202 12.50 5.70 16.34
N VAL A 203 11.61 5.27 17.21
CA VAL A 203 10.17 5.17 16.92
C VAL A 203 9.58 6.58 16.81
N THR A 204 9.05 6.93 15.63
CA THR A 204 8.39 8.22 15.37
C THR A 204 6.88 8.12 15.43
N GLY A 205 6.34 6.90 15.34
CA GLY A 205 4.90 6.68 15.45
C GLY A 205 4.54 5.21 15.53
N VAL A 206 3.41 4.94 16.16
CA VAL A 206 2.83 3.60 16.25
C VAL A 206 1.38 3.66 15.78
N ARG A 207 1.05 2.88 14.76
CA ARG A 207 -0.32 2.75 14.25
C ARG A 207 -0.85 1.35 14.52
N THR A 208 -2.16 1.28 14.72
CA THR A 208 -2.86 0.03 14.94
C THR A 208 -3.51 -0.44 13.63
N GLY A 209 -3.37 -1.71 13.32
CA GLY A 209 -4.05 -2.38 12.22
C GLY A 209 -5.28 -3.17 12.67
N GLY A 210 -5.70 -4.11 11.85
CA GLY A 210 -6.70 -5.12 12.21
C GLY A 210 -6.18 -6.13 13.24
N TYR A 211 -6.98 -7.13 13.55
CA TYR A 211 -6.53 -8.26 14.36
C TYR A 211 -5.43 -9.04 13.63
N GLY A 212 -4.50 -9.57 14.42
CA GLY A 212 -3.46 -10.44 13.91
C GLY A 212 -3.99 -11.80 13.45
N TYR A 213 -3.09 -12.65 13.00
CA TYR A 213 -3.43 -13.95 12.45
C TYR A 213 -2.97 -15.09 13.35
N SER A 214 -3.78 -16.16 13.42
CA SER A 214 -3.35 -17.40 14.04
C SER A 214 -2.37 -18.14 13.14
N LYS A 215 -1.47 -18.84 13.74
CA LYS A 215 -0.45 -19.68 13.10
C LYS A 215 -0.95 -21.07 12.86
#